data_fff840bd476383e30fd8292278b8858d
#
_entry.id   fff840bd476383e30fd8292278b8858d
#
_cell.length_a   1.000
_cell.length_b   1.000
_cell.length_c   1.000
_cell.angle_alpha   90.00
_cell.angle_beta   90.00
_cell.angle_gamma   90.00
#
_symmetry.space_group_name_H-M   'P 1'
#
loop_
_entity.id
_entity.type
_entity.pdbx_description
1 polymer ?
#
loop_
_entity_poly.entity_id
_entity_poly.type
_entity_poly.pdbx_seq_one_letter_code
_entity_poly.pdbx_strand_id
1 'polypeptide(L)'
;MPNDQFKFSRRNVLAGGVAGAALLAAPGIVRAQAQTLKIAVLLPQSGYLAQAGQSCHRGALVAQSVLADLGYKVELVHIDMESNPDVARTQTERAINEGAHCIVGAFDSAGTLAIAQVCEQRQVPLIVNIGAAPQLTEQGYKFLVRNFPTGGMLVKNGLHQIQALIDATKIAPKTAVFLHANDNFGLAQRKGMDALFPKSGLPFKLLESIPYDPKAQDLSVEVTKIRGLNPDLLLVVTRAADAIKLVRDTVRQKFQPMGIISPGAPGLYDEEFYKALGPLADYHIDALPWANPKSKVTQALEAAYKKAQPKFRFAVECFNVGFTFDALMIAGDAFKRAGTTNGPELMKALKATNLVDHTMIGGPIKFDEKGQNNDIPSACVQNRNQTPTVVLPAEVATMTPVLPMPPWQGRK
;
A
#
# COMPACT_ATOMS: atom_id res chain seq x y z
N MET A 1 -47.34 -27.36 77.42
CA MET A 1 -46.55 -28.52 77.71
C MET A 1 -46.98 -29.60 76.72
N PRO A 2 -46.17 -30.27 75.95
CA PRO A 2 -44.80 -30.69 76.17
C PRO A 2 -43.79 -30.26 75.10
N ASN A 3 -42.49 -30.33 75.41
CA ASN A 3 -41.28 -30.12 74.63
C ASN A 3 -41.11 -31.29 73.64
N ASP A 4 -40.98 -30.96 72.32
CA ASP A 4 -40.45 -31.89 71.32
C ASP A 4 -39.09 -31.44 70.88
N GLN A 5 -38.04 -32.13 71.32
CA GLN A 5 -36.64 -31.95 70.88
C GLN A 5 -36.45 -32.69 69.55
N PHE A 6 -36.17 -31.93 68.48
CA PHE A 6 -35.74 -32.49 67.21
C PHE A 6 -34.32 -33.08 67.38
N LYS A 7 -34.17 -34.37 67.35
CA LYS A 7 -32.88 -35.06 67.27
C LYS A 7 -32.38 -35.11 65.83
N PHE A 8 -31.34 -34.32 65.49
CA PHE A 8 -30.64 -34.46 64.22
C PHE A 8 -29.81 -35.76 64.22
N SER A 9 -30.16 -36.71 63.36
CA SER A 9 -29.43 -37.95 63.14
C SER A 9 -28.19 -37.66 62.27
N ARG A 10 -26.98 -38.12 62.66
CA ARG A 10 -25.70 -38.01 61.93
C ARG A 10 -25.76 -38.59 60.52
N ARG A 11 -26.79 -39.36 60.18
CA ARG A 11 -26.96 -39.91 58.83
C ARG A 11 -27.51 -38.91 57.82
N ASN A 12 -28.21 -37.88 58.23
CA ASN A 12 -28.77 -36.86 57.34
C ASN A 12 -27.78 -35.71 56.99
N VAL A 13 -26.68 -35.60 57.74
CA VAL A 13 -25.64 -34.60 57.47
C VAL A 13 -24.70 -35.09 56.36
N LEU A 14 -24.49 -36.36 56.16
CA LEU A 14 -23.66 -36.96 55.15
C LEU A 14 -24.33 -37.01 53.76
N ALA A 15 -25.64 -37.03 53.67
CA ALA A 15 -26.35 -36.99 52.36
C ALA A 15 -26.47 -35.59 51.76
N GLY A 16 -26.43 -34.51 52.57
CA GLY A 16 -26.46 -33.15 52.10
C GLY A 16 -25.09 -32.61 51.60
N GLY A 17 -23.99 -33.25 52.08
CA GLY A 17 -22.63 -32.80 51.72
C GLY A 17 -22.14 -33.26 50.34
N VAL A 18 -22.70 -34.33 49.78
CA VAL A 18 -22.28 -34.87 48.48
C VAL A 18 -23.02 -34.20 47.33
N ALA A 19 -24.23 -33.68 47.54
CA ALA A 19 -24.97 -32.93 46.50
C ALA A 19 -24.43 -31.48 46.27
N GLY A 20 -23.79 -30.87 47.30
CA GLY A 20 -23.19 -29.55 47.19
C GLY A 20 -21.81 -29.52 46.52
N ALA A 21 -21.06 -30.63 46.58
CA ALA A 21 -19.73 -30.70 45.98
C ALA A 21 -19.75 -31.00 44.45
N ALA A 22 -20.85 -31.57 43.93
CA ALA A 22 -21.00 -31.88 42.52
C ALA A 22 -21.33 -30.63 41.65
N LEU A 23 -21.80 -29.52 42.24
CA LEU A 23 -22.09 -28.26 41.53
C LEU A 23 -20.88 -27.35 41.39
N LEU A 24 -19.76 -27.63 42.08
CA LEU A 24 -18.52 -26.84 41.95
C LEU A 24 -17.50 -27.41 40.96
N ALA A 25 -17.80 -28.60 40.38
CA ALA A 25 -16.93 -29.28 39.41
C ALA A 25 -17.47 -29.27 37.96
N ALA A 26 -18.47 -28.44 37.65
CA ALA A 26 -18.76 -28.14 36.26
C ALA A 26 -17.60 -27.30 35.75
N PRO A 27 -16.80 -27.76 34.75
CA PRO A 27 -15.84 -26.87 34.12
C PRO A 27 -16.66 -25.72 33.57
N GLY A 28 -16.51 -24.55 34.20
CA GLY A 28 -17.00 -23.30 33.60
C GLY A 28 -16.47 -23.27 32.19
N ILE A 29 -17.34 -23.49 31.22
CA ILE A 29 -17.03 -23.14 29.85
C ILE A 29 -16.83 -21.63 29.92
N VAL A 30 -15.61 -21.21 30.22
CA VAL A 30 -15.17 -19.86 29.97
C VAL A 30 -15.37 -19.70 28.46
N ARG A 31 -16.52 -19.18 28.07
CA ARG A 31 -16.72 -18.68 26.74
C ARG A 31 -15.58 -17.67 26.54
N ALA A 32 -14.49 -18.10 25.90
CA ALA A 32 -13.42 -17.21 25.50
C ALA A 32 -14.13 -16.10 24.75
N GLN A 33 -14.19 -14.93 25.39
CA GLN A 33 -14.76 -13.75 24.76
C GLN A 33 -14.03 -13.63 23.43
N ALA A 34 -14.80 -13.71 22.33
CA ALA A 34 -14.21 -13.82 21.01
C ALA A 34 -13.30 -12.59 20.83
N GLN A 35 -11.99 -12.84 20.94
CA GLN A 35 -10.99 -11.77 20.83
C GLN A 35 -11.16 -11.03 19.51
N THR A 36 -11.01 -9.71 19.54
CA THR A 36 -10.99 -8.84 18.36
C THR A 36 -9.57 -8.36 18.18
N LEU A 37 -9.06 -8.40 16.95
CA LEU A 37 -7.75 -7.86 16.64
C LEU A 37 -7.84 -6.34 16.55
N LYS A 38 -7.20 -5.61 17.46
CA LYS A 38 -7.08 -4.15 17.40
C LYS A 38 -5.87 -3.77 16.54
N ILE A 39 -6.13 -3.12 15.42
CA ILE A 39 -5.13 -2.70 14.42
C ILE A 39 -5.02 -1.19 14.45
N ALA A 40 -3.83 -0.65 14.69
CA ALA A 40 -3.57 0.77 14.48
C ALA A 40 -3.13 0.98 13.03
N VAL A 41 -3.83 1.87 12.32
CA VAL A 41 -3.60 2.24 10.93
C VAL A 41 -2.92 3.60 10.93
N LEU A 42 -1.60 3.61 10.73
CA LEU A 42 -0.78 4.82 10.70
C LEU A 42 -0.55 5.26 9.24
N LEU A 43 -1.04 6.44 8.89
CA LEU A 43 -0.97 6.98 7.53
C LEU A 43 -0.67 8.49 7.57
N PRO A 44 -0.01 9.06 6.54
CA PRO A 44 0.28 10.49 6.47
C PRO A 44 -0.95 11.28 5.98
N GLN A 45 -1.95 11.49 6.86
CA GLN A 45 -3.21 12.16 6.48
C GLN A 45 -3.07 13.69 6.39
N SER A 46 -1.96 14.24 6.89
CA SER A 46 -1.58 15.65 6.79
C SER A 46 -0.12 15.80 6.35
N GLY A 47 0.32 17.03 6.06
CA GLY A 47 1.65 17.31 5.54
C GLY A 47 1.80 17.06 4.02
N TYR A 48 3.02 16.94 3.53
CA TYR A 48 3.31 16.91 2.08
C TYR A 48 2.87 15.60 1.37
N LEU A 49 2.55 14.56 2.11
CA LEU A 49 2.02 13.29 1.60
C LEU A 49 0.50 13.13 1.83
N ALA A 50 -0.16 14.17 2.33
CA ALA A 50 -1.56 14.12 2.75
C ALA A 50 -2.49 13.50 1.69
N GLN A 51 -2.31 13.84 0.43
CA GLN A 51 -3.15 13.37 -0.68
C GLN A 51 -3.16 11.83 -0.77
N ALA A 52 -1.98 11.21 -0.80
CA ALA A 52 -1.85 9.76 -0.87
C ALA A 52 -2.29 9.08 0.44
N GLY A 53 -1.92 9.67 1.59
CA GLY A 53 -2.30 9.15 2.91
C GLY A 53 -3.80 9.18 3.15
N GLN A 54 -4.49 10.24 2.71
CA GLN A 54 -5.96 10.33 2.78
C GLN A 54 -6.64 9.31 1.86
N SER A 55 -6.08 9.04 0.67
CA SER A 55 -6.57 7.98 -0.20
C SER A 55 -6.46 6.59 0.46
N CYS A 56 -5.30 6.26 1.05
CA CYS A 56 -5.12 5.06 1.86
C CYS A 56 -6.12 5.00 3.03
N HIS A 57 -6.32 6.13 3.72
CA HIS A 57 -7.25 6.24 4.85
C HIS A 57 -8.70 5.97 4.44
N ARG A 58 -9.16 6.48 3.28
CA ARG A 58 -10.49 6.15 2.75
C ARG A 58 -10.66 4.65 2.52
N GLY A 59 -9.61 3.98 2.05
CA GLY A 59 -9.57 2.51 1.94
C GLY A 59 -9.73 1.82 3.29
N ALA A 60 -9.00 2.29 4.31
CA ALA A 60 -9.09 1.74 5.66
C ALA A 60 -10.46 1.97 6.31
N LEU A 61 -11.10 3.14 6.11
CA LEU A 61 -12.46 3.42 6.60
C LEU A 61 -13.49 2.45 6.04
N VAL A 62 -13.35 2.08 4.76
CA VAL A 62 -14.27 1.12 4.11
C VAL A 62 -13.94 -0.32 4.50
N ALA A 63 -12.67 -0.60 4.80
CA ALA A 63 -12.19 -1.95 5.10
C ALA A 63 -12.91 -2.61 6.27
N GLN A 64 -13.25 -1.87 7.32
CA GLN A 64 -13.89 -2.42 8.52
C GLN A 64 -15.17 -3.22 8.20
N SER A 65 -16.05 -2.66 7.36
CA SER A 65 -17.31 -3.34 6.99
C SER A 65 -17.06 -4.53 6.07
N VAL A 66 -16.21 -4.37 5.04
CA VAL A 66 -15.92 -5.45 4.09
C VAL A 66 -15.22 -6.62 4.78
N LEU A 67 -14.29 -6.35 5.71
CA LEU A 67 -13.61 -7.38 6.49
C LEU A 67 -14.57 -8.12 7.42
N ALA A 68 -15.54 -7.42 8.01
CA ALA A 68 -16.59 -8.04 8.81
C ALA A 68 -17.46 -8.99 7.97
N ASP A 69 -17.86 -8.59 6.75
CA ASP A 69 -18.59 -9.41 5.80
C ASP A 69 -17.80 -10.66 5.37
N LEU A 70 -16.45 -10.55 5.30
CA LEU A 70 -15.54 -11.67 5.06
C LEU A 70 -15.28 -12.54 6.30
N GLY A 71 -15.90 -12.20 7.44
CA GLY A 71 -15.80 -12.95 8.69
C GLY A 71 -14.53 -12.69 9.51
N TYR A 72 -13.85 -11.56 9.29
CA TYR A 72 -12.71 -11.15 10.09
C TYR A 72 -13.15 -10.23 11.24
N LYS A 73 -12.65 -10.53 12.46
CA LYS A 73 -12.95 -9.76 13.68
C LYS A 73 -11.83 -8.76 13.94
N VAL A 74 -11.94 -7.57 13.39
CA VAL A 74 -10.95 -6.51 13.52
C VAL A 74 -11.60 -5.21 14.05
N GLU A 75 -10.81 -4.45 14.79
CA GLU A 75 -11.11 -3.08 15.23
C GLU A 75 -9.99 -2.17 14.71
N LEU A 76 -10.33 -1.12 13.96
CA LEU A 76 -9.36 -0.22 13.35
C LEU A 76 -9.28 1.08 14.14
N VAL A 77 -8.05 1.48 14.50
CA VAL A 77 -7.73 2.78 15.11
C VAL A 77 -6.93 3.59 14.10
N HIS A 78 -7.49 4.69 13.64
CA HIS A 78 -6.87 5.54 12.61
C HIS A 78 -6.01 6.62 13.24
N ILE A 79 -4.76 6.75 12.77
CA ILE A 79 -3.77 7.67 13.33
C ILE A 79 -3.08 8.42 12.18
N ASP A 80 -3.03 9.75 12.29
CA ASP A 80 -2.24 10.60 11.40
C ASP A 80 -0.79 10.67 11.89
N MET A 81 0.16 10.41 10.99
CA MET A 81 1.58 10.54 11.25
C MET A 81 2.18 11.83 10.67
N GLU A 82 1.36 12.74 10.15
CA GLU A 82 1.70 14.09 9.71
C GLU A 82 2.83 14.16 8.66
N SER A 83 3.01 13.12 7.85
CA SER A 83 4.15 12.97 6.92
C SER A 83 5.52 13.13 7.61
N ASN A 84 5.62 12.77 8.89
CA ASN A 84 6.78 12.98 9.74
C ASN A 84 7.20 11.67 10.44
N PRO A 85 8.44 11.17 10.21
CA PRO A 85 8.93 9.93 10.81
C PRO A 85 9.01 9.96 12.34
N ASP A 86 9.28 11.11 12.98
CA ASP A 86 9.34 11.23 14.43
C ASP A 86 7.93 11.16 15.05
N VAL A 87 6.95 11.78 14.39
CA VAL A 87 5.53 11.62 14.75
C VAL A 87 5.09 10.17 14.56
N ALA A 88 5.47 9.53 13.45
CA ALA A 88 5.18 8.12 13.20
C ALA A 88 5.72 7.22 14.33
N ARG A 89 6.95 7.44 14.78
CA ARG A 89 7.55 6.73 15.92
C ARG A 89 6.73 6.90 17.19
N THR A 90 6.48 8.15 17.59
CA THR A 90 5.74 8.48 18.82
C THR A 90 4.32 7.92 18.81
N GLN A 91 3.62 8.05 17.69
CA GLN A 91 2.27 7.54 17.56
C GLN A 91 2.21 6.00 17.54
N THR A 92 3.25 5.33 17.03
CA THR A 92 3.36 3.87 17.11
C THR A 92 3.50 3.40 18.55
N GLU A 93 4.42 4.02 19.33
CA GLU A 93 4.58 3.72 20.74
C GLU A 93 3.28 3.92 21.53
N ARG A 94 2.60 5.04 21.26
CA ARG A 94 1.32 5.35 21.88
C ARG A 94 0.27 4.31 21.53
N ALA A 95 0.11 3.97 20.26
CA ALA A 95 -0.88 2.98 19.81
C ALA A 95 -0.68 1.60 20.47
N ILE A 96 0.58 1.17 20.59
CA ILE A 96 0.94 -0.09 21.25
C ILE A 96 0.61 -0.03 22.75
N ASN A 97 0.92 1.08 23.43
CA ASN A 97 0.60 1.28 24.85
C ASN A 97 -0.93 1.34 25.09
N GLU A 98 -1.70 1.79 24.11
CA GLU A 98 -3.19 1.81 24.11
C GLU A 98 -3.79 0.47 23.67
N GLY A 99 -2.97 -0.57 23.50
CA GLY A 99 -3.38 -1.95 23.26
C GLY A 99 -3.57 -2.32 21.80
N ALA A 100 -2.93 -1.66 20.85
CA ALA A 100 -2.86 -2.14 19.47
C ALA A 100 -2.06 -3.46 19.42
N HIS A 101 -2.63 -4.47 18.78
CA HIS A 101 -2.04 -5.80 18.63
C HIS A 101 -1.17 -5.92 17.38
N CYS A 102 -1.45 -5.11 16.36
CA CYS A 102 -0.59 -4.95 15.19
C CYS A 102 -0.75 -3.57 14.56
N ILE A 103 0.21 -3.21 13.72
CA ILE A 103 0.26 -1.93 13.00
C ILE A 103 0.13 -2.19 11.51
N VAL A 104 -0.63 -1.33 10.80
CA VAL A 104 -0.69 -1.28 9.33
C VAL A 104 -0.31 0.12 8.86
N GLY A 105 0.59 0.19 7.90
CA GLY A 105 1.06 1.47 7.35
C GLY A 105 2.43 1.34 6.67
N ALA A 106 3.07 2.44 6.32
CA ALA A 106 2.59 3.82 6.46
C ALA A 106 2.36 4.55 5.13
N PHE A 107 2.50 4.00 3.99
CA PHE A 107 2.60 4.56 2.65
C PHE A 107 4.04 4.97 2.30
N ASP A 108 4.65 5.91 3.02
CA ASP A 108 6.01 6.37 2.73
C ASP A 108 7.09 5.51 3.42
N SER A 109 8.27 5.49 2.80
CA SER A 109 9.38 4.65 3.27
C SER A 109 10.00 5.14 4.59
N ALA A 110 10.09 6.46 4.79
CA ALA A 110 10.74 7.03 5.97
C ALA A 110 9.91 6.79 7.25
N GLY A 111 8.60 7.08 7.18
CA GLY A 111 7.67 6.80 8.28
C GLY A 111 7.56 5.31 8.56
N THR A 112 7.49 4.47 7.50
CA THR A 112 7.46 3.00 7.68
C THR A 112 8.71 2.47 8.38
N LEU A 113 9.90 2.98 8.08
CA LEU A 113 11.14 2.60 8.78
C LEU A 113 11.12 2.99 10.27
N ALA A 114 10.59 4.18 10.59
CA ALA A 114 10.44 4.62 11.97
C ALA A 114 9.47 3.73 12.76
N ILE A 115 8.34 3.36 12.15
CA ILE A 115 7.36 2.41 12.72
C ILE A 115 7.98 1.03 12.91
N ALA A 116 8.72 0.53 11.90
CA ALA A 116 9.34 -0.80 11.93
C ALA A 116 10.30 -0.96 13.11
N GLN A 117 11.09 0.07 13.43
CA GLN A 117 11.99 0.06 14.59
C GLN A 117 11.25 -0.14 15.91
N VAL A 118 10.14 0.57 16.12
CA VAL A 118 9.30 0.44 17.31
C VAL A 118 8.66 -0.94 17.36
N CYS A 119 8.07 -1.39 16.26
CA CYS A 119 7.40 -2.68 16.16
C CYS A 119 8.35 -3.84 16.48
N GLU A 120 9.60 -3.79 15.97
CA GLU A 120 10.64 -4.78 16.27
C GLU A 120 10.99 -4.81 17.75
N GLN A 121 11.22 -3.65 18.39
CA GLN A 121 11.56 -3.54 19.80
C GLN A 121 10.42 -4.03 20.72
N ARG A 122 9.18 -3.74 20.34
CA ARG A 122 7.98 -4.08 21.12
C ARG A 122 7.40 -5.46 20.78
N GLN A 123 7.98 -6.16 19.80
CA GLN A 123 7.47 -7.45 19.29
C GLN A 123 6.00 -7.39 18.84
N VAL A 124 5.61 -6.28 18.22
CA VAL A 124 4.28 -6.05 17.64
C VAL A 124 4.38 -6.14 16.12
N PRO A 125 3.58 -6.98 15.45
CA PRO A 125 3.64 -7.11 14.00
C PRO A 125 3.33 -5.82 13.26
N LEU A 126 4.13 -5.53 12.21
CA LEU A 126 3.88 -4.49 11.21
C LEU A 126 3.55 -5.13 9.87
N ILE A 127 2.41 -4.76 9.30
CA ILE A 127 2.06 -5.09 7.91
C ILE A 127 2.22 -3.82 7.06
N VAL A 128 3.25 -3.82 6.21
CA VAL A 128 3.55 -2.69 5.32
C VAL A 128 2.62 -2.72 4.13
N ASN A 129 1.87 -1.64 3.94
CA ASN A 129 0.96 -1.50 2.79
C ASN A 129 1.68 -1.06 1.51
N ILE A 130 2.49 0.02 1.52
CA ILE A 130 3.10 0.61 0.30
C ILE A 130 4.59 0.96 0.44
N GLY A 131 5.15 1.04 1.63
CA GLY A 131 6.56 1.41 1.83
C GLY A 131 7.56 0.57 1.02
N ALA A 132 8.35 1.21 0.11
CA ALA A 132 9.18 0.53 -0.88
C ALA A 132 10.68 0.44 -0.55
N ALA A 133 11.14 1.04 0.58
CA ALA A 133 12.54 1.00 0.95
C ALA A 133 13.04 -0.45 1.16
N PRO A 134 14.14 -0.87 0.51
CA PRO A 134 14.67 -2.23 0.66
C PRO A 134 14.99 -2.58 2.12
N GLN A 135 15.44 -1.61 2.90
CA GLN A 135 15.83 -1.78 4.30
C GLN A 135 14.71 -2.40 5.15
N LEU A 136 13.44 -2.18 4.80
CA LEU A 136 12.30 -2.75 5.53
C LEU A 136 12.37 -4.28 5.64
N THR A 137 12.84 -4.98 4.60
CA THR A 137 12.96 -6.45 4.57
C THR A 137 14.41 -6.93 4.51
N GLU A 138 15.42 -6.04 4.43
CA GLU A 138 16.82 -6.42 4.31
C GLU A 138 17.66 -6.14 5.57
N GLN A 139 17.11 -5.42 6.55
CA GLN A 139 17.79 -5.14 7.83
C GLN A 139 17.60 -6.23 8.90
N GLY A 140 16.83 -7.29 8.58
CA GLY A 140 16.66 -8.43 9.48
C GLY A 140 15.54 -8.26 10.51
N TYR A 141 14.58 -7.34 10.29
CA TYR A 141 13.38 -7.23 11.11
C TYR A 141 12.59 -8.54 11.11
N LYS A 142 12.16 -8.97 12.29
CA LYS A 142 11.42 -10.21 12.52
C LYS A 142 9.92 -9.97 12.64
N PHE A 143 9.53 -8.75 13.02
CA PHE A 143 8.15 -8.34 13.27
C PHE A 143 7.57 -7.49 12.14
N LEU A 144 7.95 -7.79 10.88
CA LEU A 144 7.48 -7.09 9.70
C LEU A 144 7.16 -8.06 8.57
N VAL A 145 6.04 -7.81 7.86
CA VAL A 145 5.78 -8.32 6.51
C VAL A 145 5.40 -7.17 5.58
N ARG A 146 5.78 -7.28 4.30
CA ARG A 146 5.51 -6.26 3.29
C ARG A 146 4.77 -6.83 2.09
N ASN A 147 3.55 -6.36 1.87
CA ASN A 147 2.76 -6.68 0.68
C ASN A 147 2.93 -5.59 -0.41
N PHE A 148 4.16 -5.19 -0.66
CA PHE A 148 4.49 -4.20 -1.69
C PHE A 148 5.88 -4.45 -2.27
N PRO A 149 6.13 -4.15 -3.56
CA PRO A 149 7.46 -4.31 -4.14
C PRO A 149 8.50 -3.39 -3.48
N THR A 150 9.76 -3.83 -3.49
CA THR A 150 10.88 -2.93 -3.20
C THR A 150 11.07 -1.92 -4.33
N GLY A 151 11.76 -0.81 -4.07
CA GLY A 151 12.11 0.15 -5.12
C GLY A 151 12.81 -0.50 -6.32
N GLY A 152 13.69 -1.48 -6.07
CA GLY A 152 14.35 -2.25 -7.12
C GLY A 152 13.39 -3.14 -7.92
N MET A 153 12.42 -3.79 -7.25
CA MET A 153 11.39 -4.60 -7.93
C MET A 153 10.47 -3.71 -8.77
N LEU A 154 10.08 -2.53 -8.26
CA LEU A 154 9.28 -1.56 -9.02
C LEU A 154 10.00 -1.16 -10.31
N VAL A 155 11.27 -0.80 -10.22
CA VAL A 155 12.08 -0.46 -11.40
C VAL A 155 12.21 -1.65 -12.35
N LYS A 156 12.51 -2.86 -11.86
CA LYS A 156 12.60 -4.07 -12.69
C LYS A 156 11.31 -4.27 -13.50
N ASN A 157 10.18 -4.24 -12.81
CA ASN A 157 8.87 -4.42 -13.44
C ASN A 157 8.55 -3.24 -14.39
N GLY A 158 8.90 -2.01 -14.00
CA GLY A 158 8.72 -0.82 -14.82
C GLY A 158 9.52 -0.87 -16.12
N LEU A 159 10.80 -1.28 -16.07
CA LEU A 159 11.63 -1.44 -17.28
C LEU A 159 11.06 -2.52 -18.22
N HIS A 160 10.55 -3.62 -17.65
CA HIS A 160 9.86 -4.64 -18.44
C HIS A 160 8.61 -4.09 -19.13
N GLN A 161 7.81 -3.30 -18.42
CA GLN A 161 6.62 -2.66 -18.98
C GLN A 161 6.97 -1.59 -20.04
N ILE A 162 8.08 -0.86 -19.89
CA ILE A 162 8.57 0.10 -20.90
C ILE A 162 8.95 -0.65 -22.20
N GLN A 163 9.60 -1.81 -22.10
CA GLN A 163 9.87 -2.63 -23.28
C GLN A 163 8.57 -3.06 -23.96
N ALA A 164 7.61 -3.56 -23.19
CA ALA A 164 6.30 -3.95 -23.72
C ALA A 164 5.54 -2.76 -24.38
N LEU A 165 5.66 -1.55 -23.84
CA LEU A 165 5.11 -0.33 -24.45
C LEU A 165 5.78 -0.02 -25.80
N ILE A 166 7.11 -0.12 -25.89
CA ILE A 166 7.86 0.09 -27.13
C ILE A 166 7.41 -0.94 -28.18
N ASP A 167 7.29 -2.19 -27.78
CA ASP A 167 6.85 -3.28 -28.67
C ASP A 167 5.40 -3.10 -29.16
N ALA A 168 4.51 -2.64 -28.28
CA ALA A 168 3.11 -2.42 -28.62
C ALA A 168 2.89 -1.18 -29.49
N THR A 169 3.63 -0.10 -29.25
CA THR A 169 3.44 1.19 -29.95
C THR A 169 4.38 1.41 -31.11
N LYS A 170 5.43 0.57 -31.25
CA LYS A 170 6.46 0.66 -32.31
C LYS A 170 7.23 1.99 -32.31
N ILE A 171 7.29 2.70 -31.19
CA ILE A 171 8.17 3.86 -31.04
C ILE A 171 9.64 3.44 -31.03
N ALA A 172 10.54 4.33 -31.41
CA ALA A 172 11.98 4.09 -31.44
C ALA A 172 12.73 5.19 -30.68
N PRO A 173 12.59 5.28 -29.35
CA PRO A 173 13.31 6.27 -28.54
C PRO A 173 14.82 5.96 -28.59
N LYS A 174 15.65 7.01 -28.59
CA LYS A 174 17.11 6.90 -28.55
C LYS A 174 17.71 7.29 -27.21
N THR A 175 17.01 8.15 -26.48
CA THR A 175 17.48 8.76 -25.25
C THR A 175 16.39 8.89 -24.20
N ALA A 176 16.79 8.83 -22.92
CA ALA A 176 15.91 9.13 -21.79
C ALA A 176 16.67 9.90 -20.70
N VAL A 177 15.93 10.61 -19.87
CA VAL A 177 16.40 11.16 -18.59
C VAL A 177 15.56 10.55 -17.48
N PHE A 178 16.16 10.29 -16.33
CA PHE A 178 15.50 9.79 -15.14
C PHE A 178 15.43 10.88 -14.08
N LEU A 179 14.24 11.41 -13.80
CA LEU A 179 13.97 12.39 -12.76
C LEU A 179 13.42 11.70 -11.53
N HIS A 180 13.99 11.90 -10.34
CA HIS A 180 13.52 11.20 -9.15
C HIS A 180 13.50 12.08 -7.90
N ALA A 181 12.55 11.85 -6.99
CA ALA A 181 12.52 12.49 -5.68
C ALA A 181 13.80 12.17 -4.89
N ASN A 182 14.34 13.15 -4.19
CA ASN A 182 15.50 13.00 -3.31
C ASN A 182 15.06 12.65 -1.88
N ASP A 183 14.35 11.52 -1.75
CA ASP A 183 13.91 10.93 -0.49
C ASP A 183 14.15 9.41 -0.49
N ASN A 184 13.85 8.73 0.63
CA ASN A 184 14.10 7.30 0.77
C ASN A 184 13.44 6.46 -0.35
N PHE A 185 12.27 6.87 -0.83
CA PHE A 185 11.58 6.19 -1.92
C PHE A 185 12.27 6.41 -3.27
N GLY A 186 12.52 7.67 -3.63
CA GLY A 186 13.17 8.01 -4.88
C GLY A 186 14.60 7.48 -4.97
N LEU A 187 15.36 7.53 -3.87
CA LEU A 187 16.71 6.98 -3.79
C LEU A 187 16.73 5.45 -3.92
N ALA A 188 15.74 4.74 -3.38
CA ALA A 188 15.61 3.30 -3.56
C ALA A 188 15.36 2.93 -5.04
N GLN A 189 14.51 3.69 -5.74
CA GLN A 189 14.29 3.50 -7.17
C GLN A 189 15.51 3.92 -8.00
N ARG A 190 16.20 4.99 -7.63
CA ARG A 190 17.44 5.41 -8.29
C ARG A 190 18.50 4.30 -8.23
N LYS A 191 18.73 3.72 -7.06
CA LYS A 191 19.64 2.58 -6.90
C LYS A 191 19.22 1.38 -7.77
N GLY A 192 17.90 1.12 -7.83
CA GLY A 192 17.34 0.09 -8.72
C GLY A 192 17.61 0.41 -10.20
N MET A 193 17.42 1.64 -10.63
CA MET A 193 17.67 2.09 -12.00
C MET A 193 19.15 1.92 -12.38
N ASP A 194 20.09 2.36 -11.53
CA ASP A 194 21.53 2.24 -11.77
C ASP A 194 21.97 0.77 -11.92
N ALA A 195 21.39 -0.13 -11.15
CA ALA A 195 21.74 -1.54 -11.16
C ALA A 195 21.12 -2.33 -12.34
N LEU A 196 19.90 -1.98 -12.73
CA LEU A 196 19.07 -2.79 -13.63
C LEU A 196 19.00 -2.23 -15.05
N PHE A 197 19.00 -0.91 -15.24
CA PHE A 197 18.91 -0.30 -16.56
C PHE A 197 20.01 -0.76 -17.52
N PRO A 198 21.31 -0.84 -17.13
CA PRO A 198 22.37 -1.31 -18.03
C PRO A 198 22.17 -2.75 -18.52
N LYS A 199 21.34 -3.53 -17.83
CA LYS A 199 21.07 -4.96 -18.13
C LYS A 199 19.66 -5.16 -18.73
N SER A 200 18.90 -4.09 -18.91
CA SER A 200 17.49 -4.18 -19.32
C SER A 200 17.29 -4.53 -20.80
N GLY A 201 18.31 -4.31 -21.64
CA GLY A 201 18.19 -4.47 -23.08
C GLY A 201 17.34 -3.40 -23.79
N LEU A 202 16.90 -2.36 -23.08
CA LEU A 202 16.11 -1.29 -23.66
C LEU A 202 16.88 -0.55 -24.77
N PRO A 203 16.21 -0.19 -25.90
CA PRO A 203 16.90 0.31 -27.11
C PRO A 203 17.28 1.80 -27.06
N PHE A 204 17.44 2.38 -25.87
CA PHE A 204 17.78 3.78 -25.69
C PHE A 204 18.84 3.98 -24.59
N LYS A 205 19.48 5.15 -24.56
CA LYS A 205 20.47 5.52 -23.55
C LYS A 205 19.83 6.36 -22.46
N LEU A 206 20.18 6.08 -21.20
CA LEU A 206 19.89 6.97 -20.09
C LEU A 206 20.98 8.04 -20.05
N LEU A 207 20.61 9.30 -20.36
CA LEU A 207 21.54 10.43 -20.43
C LEU A 207 22.00 10.87 -19.06
N GLU A 208 21.03 11.00 -18.14
CA GLU A 208 21.28 11.46 -16.79
C GLU A 208 20.18 11.03 -15.85
N SER A 209 20.50 10.93 -14.55
CA SER A 209 19.55 10.83 -13.45
C SER A 209 19.61 12.11 -12.63
N ILE A 210 18.49 12.81 -12.53
CA ILE A 210 18.35 14.12 -11.90
C ILE A 210 17.53 14.00 -10.63
N PRO A 211 18.09 14.26 -9.44
CA PRO A 211 17.30 14.34 -8.21
C PRO A 211 16.56 15.69 -8.12
N TYR A 212 15.39 15.70 -7.49
CA TYR A 212 14.68 16.92 -7.12
C TYR A 212 14.22 16.86 -5.65
N ASP A 213 14.07 18.01 -5.01
CA ASP A 213 13.46 18.12 -3.68
C ASP A 213 11.94 18.02 -3.78
N PRO A 214 11.28 16.99 -3.21
CA PRO A 214 9.82 16.87 -3.25
C PRO A 214 9.08 18.02 -2.56
N LYS A 215 9.77 18.80 -1.72
CA LYS A 215 9.22 20.00 -1.05
C LYS A 215 9.42 21.28 -1.85
N ALA A 216 10.16 21.25 -2.97
CA ALA A 216 10.35 22.42 -3.84
C ALA A 216 9.00 22.99 -4.32
N GLN A 217 8.94 24.30 -4.51
CA GLN A 217 7.73 24.98 -4.99
C GLN A 217 7.44 24.69 -6.46
N ASP A 218 8.48 24.55 -7.28
CA ASP A 218 8.42 24.15 -8.70
C ASP A 218 9.62 23.28 -9.08
N LEU A 219 9.63 22.77 -10.29
CA LEU A 219 10.72 21.96 -10.88
C LEU A 219 11.32 22.61 -12.12
N SER A 220 11.29 23.96 -12.19
CA SER A 220 11.72 24.72 -13.36
C SER A 220 13.20 24.55 -13.66
N VAL A 221 14.04 24.41 -12.64
CA VAL A 221 15.49 24.18 -12.78
C VAL A 221 15.76 22.82 -13.40
N GLU A 222 15.15 21.76 -12.86
CA GLU A 222 15.29 20.41 -13.35
C GLU A 222 14.75 20.28 -14.78
N VAL A 223 13.58 20.87 -15.07
CA VAL A 223 12.99 20.88 -16.42
C VAL A 223 13.86 21.65 -17.40
N THR A 224 14.49 22.76 -17.00
CA THR A 224 15.46 23.49 -17.84
C THR A 224 16.65 22.60 -18.22
N LYS A 225 17.19 21.86 -17.26
CA LYS A 225 18.27 20.91 -17.48
C LYS A 225 17.84 19.77 -18.40
N ILE A 226 16.67 19.19 -18.16
CA ILE A 226 16.08 18.12 -19.00
C ILE A 226 15.90 18.61 -20.43
N ARG A 227 15.33 19.80 -20.62
CA ARG A 227 15.13 20.39 -21.94
C ARG A 227 16.47 20.61 -22.67
N GLY A 228 17.53 21.01 -21.95
CA GLY A 228 18.87 21.13 -22.51
C GLY A 228 19.46 19.83 -23.02
N LEU A 229 19.15 18.71 -22.36
CA LEU A 229 19.52 17.35 -22.78
C LEU A 229 18.64 16.82 -23.92
N ASN A 230 17.45 17.38 -24.09
CA ASN A 230 16.47 17.02 -25.12
C ASN A 230 16.20 15.49 -25.26
N PRO A 231 15.84 14.78 -24.19
CA PRO A 231 15.60 13.35 -24.27
C PRO A 231 14.29 13.02 -24.99
N ASP A 232 14.23 11.85 -25.65
CA ASP A 232 13.01 11.31 -26.25
C ASP A 232 11.99 10.91 -25.18
N LEU A 233 12.44 10.29 -24.09
CA LEU A 233 11.59 9.87 -22.98
C LEU A 233 12.01 10.55 -21.68
N LEU A 234 11.01 10.91 -20.87
CA LEU A 234 11.20 11.35 -19.50
C LEU A 234 10.68 10.26 -18.56
N LEU A 235 11.61 9.56 -17.91
CA LEU A 235 11.30 8.58 -16.87
C LEU A 235 11.24 9.29 -15.52
N VAL A 236 10.18 9.07 -14.74
CA VAL A 236 9.96 9.88 -13.53
C VAL A 236 9.59 9.06 -12.30
N VAL A 237 10.07 9.47 -11.16
CA VAL A 237 9.64 9.00 -9.84
C VAL A 237 9.10 10.19 -9.08
N THR A 238 7.78 10.37 -9.16
CA THR A 238 7.05 11.50 -8.57
C THR A 238 5.91 10.99 -7.69
N ARG A 239 5.31 11.91 -6.97
CA ARG A 239 3.95 11.79 -6.41
C ARG A 239 3.06 12.83 -7.09
N ALA A 240 1.74 12.77 -6.91
CA ALA A 240 0.81 13.64 -7.65
C ALA A 240 1.14 15.14 -7.55
N ALA A 241 1.48 15.63 -6.35
CA ALA A 241 1.86 17.04 -6.16
C ALA A 241 3.12 17.44 -6.96
N ASP A 242 4.12 16.56 -7.02
CA ASP A 242 5.37 16.80 -7.76
C ASP A 242 5.14 16.68 -9.26
N ALA A 243 4.32 15.70 -9.68
CA ALA A 243 3.97 15.50 -11.07
C ALA A 243 3.20 16.71 -11.66
N ILE A 244 2.33 17.35 -10.86
CA ILE A 244 1.65 18.58 -11.26
C ILE A 244 2.67 19.70 -11.57
N LYS A 245 3.66 19.89 -10.69
CA LYS A 245 4.75 20.87 -10.91
C LYS A 245 5.53 20.54 -12.17
N LEU A 246 5.95 19.27 -12.31
CA LEU A 246 6.69 18.78 -13.45
C LEU A 246 5.97 19.04 -14.78
N VAL A 247 4.70 18.64 -14.89
CA VAL A 247 3.93 18.82 -16.14
C VAL A 247 3.75 20.30 -16.45
N ARG A 248 3.39 21.14 -15.46
CA ARG A 248 3.26 22.60 -15.65
C ARG A 248 4.56 23.23 -16.16
N ASP A 249 5.69 22.88 -15.57
CA ASP A 249 6.99 23.41 -15.96
C ASP A 249 7.43 22.91 -17.34
N THR A 250 7.15 21.64 -17.65
CA THR A 250 7.41 21.04 -18.97
C THR A 250 6.62 21.77 -20.06
N VAL A 251 5.33 22.03 -19.83
CA VAL A 251 4.47 22.78 -20.77
C VAL A 251 4.91 24.23 -20.88
N ARG A 252 5.18 24.90 -19.75
CA ARG A 252 5.65 26.31 -19.71
C ARG A 252 6.94 26.50 -20.50
N GLN A 253 7.85 25.55 -20.40
CA GLN A 253 9.11 25.57 -21.11
C GLN A 253 9.05 25.01 -22.55
N LYS A 254 7.86 24.64 -23.03
CA LYS A 254 7.61 24.11 -24.37
C LYS A 254 8.46 22.87 -24.70
N PHE A 255 8.75 22.04 -23.69
CA PHE A 255 9.42 20.76 -23.87
C PHE A 255 8.38 19.67 -24.14
N GLN A 256 8.57 18.91 -25.23
CA GLN A 256 7.65 17.88 -25.71
C GLN A 256 8.38 16.54 -25.86
N PRO A 257 8.47 15.69 -24.81
CA PRO A 257 9.00 14.36 -24.95
C PRO A 257 7.99 13.44 -25.68
N MET A 258 8.46 12.31 -26.22
CA MET A 258 7.58 11.24 -26.76
C MET A 258 6.67 10.68 -25.68
N GLY A 259 7.13 10.63 -24.42
CA GLY A 259 6.36 10.15 -23.29
C GLY A 259 6.94 10.57 -21.95
N ILE A 260 6.07 10.75 -20.97
CA ILE A 260 6.41 10.87 -19.55
C ILE A 260 5.91 9.59 -18.90
N ILE A 261 6.85 8.76 -18.41
CA ILE A 261 6.57 7.40 -17.95
C ILE A 261 7.17 7.21 -16.56
N SER A 262 6.39 6.73 -15.62
CA SER A 262 6.88 6.34 -14.31
C SER A 262 7.19 4.84 -14.27
N PRO A 263 8.44 4.44 -14.02
CA PRO A 263 8.80 3.02 -13.86
C PRO A 263 8.55 2.52 -12.43
N GLY A 264 7.36 2.80 -11.86
CA GLY A 264 6.97 2.25 -10.58
C GLY A 264 6.58 3.23 -9.47
N ALA A 265 6.39 4.51 -9.78
CA ALA A 265 5.88 5.49 -8.83
C ALA A 265 4.43 5.87 -9.13
N PRO A 266 3.55 6.07 -8.12
CA PRO A 266 2.15 6.43 -8.31
C PRO A 266 1.95 7.95 -8.39
N GLY A 267 2.57 8.63 -9.36
CA GLY A 267 2.61 10.10 -9.39
C GLY A 267 1.87 10.77 -10.54
N LEU A 268 1.66 10.06 -11.64
CA LEU A 268 1.13 10.68 -12.86
C LEU A 268 -0.39 10.56 -12.99
N TYR A 269 -1.08 10.12 -11.95
CA TYR A 269 -2.54 10.09 -11.86
C TYR A 269 -2.99 10.43 -10.45
N ASP A 270 -4.09 11.12 -10.29
CA ASP A 270 -4.83 11.40 -9.04
C ASP A 270 -5.94 12.40 -9.33
N GLU A 271 -6.95 12.56 -8.44
CA GLU A 271 -8.01 13.56 -8.63
C GLU A 271 -7.46 14.99 -8.69
N GLU A 272 -6.52 15.33 -7.81
CA GLU A 272 -5.89 16.66 -7.83
C GLU A 272 -4.99 16.86 -9.06
N PHE A 273 -4.36 15.79 -9.56
CA PHE A 273 -3.59 15.82 -10.80
C PHE A 273 -4.51 16.16 -11.98
N TYR A 274 -5.67 15.51 -12.08
CA TYR A 274 -6.65 15.78 -13.13
C TYR A 274 -7.26 17.18 -13.01
N LYS A 275 -7.66 17.58 -11.81
CA LYS A 275 -8.22 18.90 -11.53
C LYS A 275 -7.21 20.02 -11.84
N ALA A 276 -5.95 19.83 -11.51
CA ALA A 276 -4.90 20.84 -11.68
C ALA A 276 -4.43 21.01 -13.12
N LEU A 277 -4.50 19.95 -13.94
CA LEU A 277 -3.93 19.89 -15.27
C LEU A 277 -4.98 19.77 -16.38
N GLY A 278 -6.21 19.32 -16.05
CA GLY A 278 -7.24 19.09 -17.06
C GLY A 278 -6.75 18.16 -18.17
N PRO A 279 -6.94 18.51 -19.45
CA PRO A 279 -6.49 17.69 -20.58
C PRO A 279 -4.98 17.43 -20.64
N LEU A 280 -4.16 18.26 -20.01
CA LEU A 280 -2.71 18.06 -19.94
C LEU A 280 -2.35 16.83 -19.09
N ALA A 281 -3.26 16.33 -18.26
CA ALA A 281 -3.07 15.12 -17.47
C ALA A 281 -3.09 13.83 -18.30
N ASP A 282 -3.67 13.85 -19.51
CA ASP A 282 -3.82 12.67 -20.32
C ASP A 282 -2.51 12.20 -20.97
N TYR A 283 -2.46 10.93 -21.32
CA TYR A 283 -1.38 10.20 -21.98
C TYR A 283 -0.10 9.97 -21.15
N HIS A 284 -0.03 10.40 -19.89
CA HIS A 284 1.04 9.99 -18.98
C HIS A 284 0.84 8.52 -18.60
N ILE A 285 1.95 7.83 -18.31
CA ILE A 285 1.94 6.39 -18.05
C ILE A 285 2.62 6.08 -16.73
N ASP A 286 1.96 5.31 -15.89
CA ASP A 286 2.56 4.69 -14.71
C ASP A 286 2.66 3.17 -14.92
N ALA A 287 3.87 2.64 -14.74
CA ALA A 287 4.13 1.19 -14.76
C ALA A 287 4.24 0.70 -13.30
N LEU A 288 3.13 0.30 -12.68
CA LEU A 288 3.05 0.00 -11.25
C LEU A 288 2.03 -1.13 -10.98
N PRO A 289 2.07 -1.75 -9.79
CA PRO A 289 1.02 -2.69 -9.39
C PRO A 289 -0.36 -2.04 -9.46
N TRP A 290 -1.38 -2.81 -9.83
CA TRP A 290 -2.73 -2.26 -10.04
C TRP A 290 -3.82 -3.20 -9.55
N ALA A 291 -4.99 -2.64 -9.24
CA ALA A 291 -6.14 -3.42 -8.81
C ALA A 291 -6.62 -4.37 -9.92
N ASN A 292 -6.98 -5.60 -9.54
CA ASN A 292 -7.54 -6.60 -10.44
C ASN A 292 -9.06 -6.43 -10.55
N PRO A 293 -9.60 -5.91 -11.65
CA PRO A 293 -11.04 -5.67 -11.78
C PRO A 293 -11.86 -6.99 -11.84
N LYS A 294 -11.20 -8.12 -12.06
CA LYS A 294 -11.83 -9.45 -12.08
C LYS A 294 -11.89 -10.12 -10.70
N SER A 295 -11.16 -9.59 -9.70
CA SER A 295 -11.22 -10.10 -8.33
C SER A 295 -12.56 -9.79 -7.68
N LYS A 296 -13.19 -10.81 -7.08
CA LYS A 296 -14.43 -10.62 -6.30
C LYS A 296 -14.21 -9.71 -5.09
N VAL A 297 -13.03 -9.77 -4.49
CA VAL A 297 -12.64 -8.91 -3.36
C VAL A 297 -12.56 -7.45 -3.83
N THR A 298 -11.94 -7.19 -4.99
CA THR A 298 -11.90 -5.84 -5.59
C THR A 298 -13.31 -5.32 -5.87
N GLN A 299 -14.18 -6.14 -6.44
CA GLN A 299 -15.56 -5.75 -6.76
C GLN A 299 -16.37 -5.42 -5.49
N ALA A 300 -16.22 -6.23 -4.43
CA ALA A 300 -16.85 -5.98 -3.14
C ALA A 300 -16.33 -4.67 -2.50
N LEU A 301 -15.00 -4.48 -2.52
CA LEU A 301 -14.36 -3.26 -2.02
C LEU A 301 -14.81 -2.03 -2.81
N GLU A 302 -14.86 -2.11 -4.13
CA GLU A 302 -15.33 -1.01 -4.99
C GLU A 302 -16.78 -0.64 -4.71
N ALA A 303 -17.67 -1.63 -4.56
CA ALA A 303 -19.08 -1.40 -4.25
C ALA A 303 -19.25 -0.70 -2.88
N ALA A 304 -18.54 -1.17 -1.86
CA ALA A 304 -18.52 -0.56 -0.54
C ALA A 304 -17.92 0.86 -0.58
N TYR A 305 -16.81 1.04 -1.33
CA TYR A 305 -16.15 2.32 -1.50
C TYR A 305 -17.07 3.36 -2.16
N LYS A 306 -17.72 3.03 -3.27
CA LYS A 306 -18.67 3.92 -3.96
C LYS A 306 -19.81 4.38 -3.05
N LYS A 307 -20.28 3.49 -2.17
CA LYS A 307 -21.33 3.81 -1.19
C LYS A 307 -20.84 4.75 -0.08
N ALA A 308 -19.66 4.49 0.47
CA ALA A 308 -19.12 5.22 1.62
C ALA A 308 -18.40 6.51 1.21
N GLN A 309 -17.82 6.57 0.00
CA GLN A 309 -16.99 7.65 -0.50
C GLN A 309 -17.49 8.19 -1.86
N PRO A 310 -18.76 8.63 -2.01
CA PRO A 310 -19.37 8.96 -3.30
C PRO A 310 -18.72 10.14 -4.05
N LYS A 311 -17.88 10.92 -3.36
CA LYS A 311 -17.16 12.06 -3.94
C LYS A 311 -15.85 11.68 -4.60
N PHE A 312 -15.38 10.43 -4.43
CA PHE A 312 -14.09 9.96 -4.91
C PHE A 312 -14.27 8.80 -5.89
N ARG A 313 -13.43 8.75 -6.92
CA ARG A 313 -13.49 7.69 -7.93
C ARG A 313 -12.59 6.51 -7.52
N PHE A 314 -13.18 5.36 -7.27
CA PHE A 314 -12.41 4.15 -6.95
C PHE A 314 -11.35 3.84 -8.01
N ALA A 315 -11.67 4.01 -9.29
CA ALA A 315 -10.72 3.78 -10.39
C ALA A 315 -9.43 4.64 -10.27
N VAL A 316 -9.51 5.82 -9.67
CA VAL A 316 -8.35 6.69 -9.42
C VAL A 316 -7.60 6.30 -8.15
N GLU A 317 -8.32 5.83 -7.15
CA GLU A 317 -7.75 5.56 -5.82
C GLU A 317 -7.45 4.07 -5.57
N CYS A 318 -7.81 3.16 -6.51
CA CYS A 318 -7.76 1.72 -6.30
C CYS A 318 -6.36 1.18 -5.92
N PHE A 319 -5.29 1.85 -6.30
CA PHE A 319 -3.93 1.52 -5.86
C PHE A 319 -3.77 1.69 -4.34
N ASN A 320 -4.00 2.90 -3.83
CA ASN A 320 -3.86 3.21 -2.40
C ASN A 320 -4.88 2.46 -1.54
N VAL A 321 -6.12 2.45 -1.99
CA VAL A 321 -7.24 1.76 -1.34
C VAL A 321 -7.00 0.26 -1.29
N GLY A 322 -6.61 -0.35 -2.41
CA GLY A 322 -6.42 -1.80 -2.54
C GLY A 322 -5.26 -2.32 -1.67
N PHE A 323 -4.07 -1.71 -1.76
CA PHE A 323 -2.94 -2.15 -0.94
C PHE A 323 -3.17 -1.94 0.56
N THR A 324 -3.86 -0.88 0.94
CA THR A 324 -4.21 -0.65 2.36
C THR A 324 -5.25 -1.66 2.83
N PHE A 325 -6.26 -1.96 2.01
CA PHE A 325 -7.25 -2.99 2.30
C PHE A 325 -6.61 -4.38 2.40
N ASP A 326 -5.75 -4.75 1.45
CA ASP A 326 -5.06 -6.05 1.47
C ASP A 326 -4.18 -6.21 2.71
N ALA A 327 -3.48 -5.15 3.15
CA ALA A 327 -2.69 -5.19 4.39
C ALA A 327 -3.58 -5.47 5.63
N LEU A 328 -4.76 -4.87 5.69
CA LEU A 328 -5.74 -5.12 6.76
C LEU A 328 -6.34 -6.52 6.66
N MET A 329 -6.61 -7.00 5.46
CA MET A 329 -7.12 -8.36 5.22
C MET A 329 -6.07 -9.42 5.62
N ILE A 330 -4.80 -9.20 5.31
CA ILE A 330 -3.67 -10.06 5.75
C ILE A 330 -3.63 -10.14 7.28
N ALA A 331 -3.80 -9.01 7.99
CA ALA A 331 -3.86 -9.00 9.45
C ALA A 331 -5.04 -9.81 9.98
N GLY A 332 -6.23 -9.61 9.40
CA GLY A 332 -7.45 -10.36 9.79
C GLY A 332 -7.35 -11.85 9.53
N ASP A 333 -6.81 -12.27 8.39
CA ASP A 333 -6.58 -13.67 8.04
C ASP A 333 -5.56 -14.33 8.96
N ALA A 334 -4.44 -13.66 9.23
CA ALA A 334 -3.43 -14.15 10.15
C ALA A 334 -3.99 -14.32 11.57
N PHE A 335 -4.78 -13.37 12.06
CA PHE A 335 -5.44 -13.45 13.36
C PHE A 335 -6.44 -14.62 13.41
N LYS A 336 -7.25 -14.80 12.36
CA LYS A 336 -8.19 -15.93 12.26
C LYS A 336 -7.48 -17.29 12.36
N ARG A 337 -6.29 -17.42 11.75
CA ARG A 337 -5.45 -18.62 11.79
C ARG A 337 -4.71 -18.80 13.12
N ALA A 338 -4.20 -17.70 13.70
CA ALA A 338 -3.47 -17.73 14.97
C ALA A 338 -4.37 -17.98 16.18
N GLY A 339 -5.62 -17.49 16.16
CA GLY A 339 -6.55 -17.56 17.28
C GLY A 339 -6.11 -16.75 18.52
N THR A 340 -5.11 -15.88 18.38
CA THR A 340 -4.53 -15.10 19.47
C THR A 340 -4.03 -13.74 18.99
N THR A 341 -3.99 -12.75 19.87
CA THR A 341 -3.41 -11.42 19.63
C THR A 341 -1.96 -11.32 20.11
N ASN A 342 -1.35 -12.40 20.59
CA ASN A 342 0.06 -12.43 20.97
C ASN A 342 0.97 -12.12 19.76
N GLY A 343 1.84 -11.12 19.89
CA GLY A 343 2.66 -10.63 18.78
C GLY A 343 3.50 -11.70 18.08
N PRO A 344 4.32 -12.50 18.78
CA PRO A 344 5.09 -13.61 18.21
C PRO A 344 4.24 -14.65 17.48
N GLU A 345 3.13 -15.08 18.05
CA GLU A 345 2.24 -16.07 17.41
C GLU A 345 1.51 -15.49 16.20
N LEU A 346 1.06 -14.21 16.29
CA LEU A 346 0.48 -13.50 15.17
C LEU A 346 1.50 -13.33 14.04
N MET A 347 2.75 -13.01 14.37
CA MET A 347 3.83 -12.89 13.38
C MET A 347 4.14 -14.21 12.68
N LYS A 348 4.11 -15.34 13.41
CA LYS A 348 4.24 -16.68 12.83
C LYS A 348 3.11 -16.96 11.83
N ALA A 349 1.88 -16.60 12.18
CA ALA A 349 0.73 -16.74 11.27
C ALA A 349 0.85 -15.81 10.05
N LEU A 350 1.35 -14.57 10.21
CA LEU A 350 1.62 -13.63 9.12
C LEU A 350 2.64 -14.20 8.13
N LYS A 351 3.75 -14.74 8.60
CA LYS A 351 4.78 -15.38 7.73
C LYS A 351 4.24 -16.59 6.96
N ALA A 352 3.24 -17.29 7.51
CA ALA A 352 2.58 -18.43 6.87
C ALA A 352 1.40 -18.03 5.97
N THR A 353 1.25 -16.76 5.63
CA THR A 353 0.18 -16.27 4.75
C THR A 353 0.25 -16.93 3.36
N ASN A 354 -0.91 -17.38 2.87
CA ASN A 354 -1.13 -17.82 1.50
C ASN A 354 -2.55 -17.39 1.09
N LEU A 355 -2.70 -16.12 0.77
CA LEU A 355 -3.99 -15.48 0.49
C LEU A 355 -4.20 -15.39 -1.02
N VAL A 356 -5.11 -16.21 -1.55
CA VAL A 356 -5.38 -16.31 -2.99
C VAL A 356 -6.27 -15.16 -3.46
N ASP A 357 -7.33 -14.89 -2.71
CA ASP A 357 -8.30 -13.85 -3.05
C ASP A 357 -7.88 -12.52 -2.41
N HIS A 358 -7.47 -11.58 -3.23
CA HIS A 358 -7.04 -10.23 -2.82
C HIS A 358 -7.39 -9.20 -3.90
N THR A 359 -7.07 -7.93 -3.66
CA THR A 359 -7.52 -6.85 -4.55
C THR A 359 -6.62 -6.60 -5.75
N MET A 360 -5.32 -6.91 -5.66
CA MET A 360 -4.35 -6.51 -6.67
C MET A 360 -4.14 -7.59 -7.75
N ILE A 361 -3.62 -7.19 -8.92
CA ILE A 361 -3.13 -8.11 -9.94
C ILE A 361 -1.92 -8.86 -9.37
N GLY A 362 -1.88 -10.18 -9.52
CA GLY A 362 -0.77 -11.03 -9.08
C GLY A 362 -1.22 -12.42 -8.68
N GLY A 363 -0.24 -13.20 -8.23
CA GLY A 363 -0.45 -14.51 -7.61
C GLY A 363 -0.86 -14.39 -6.15
N PRO A 364 -0.99 -15.51 -5.42
CA PRO A 364 -1.33 -15.47 -4.01
C PRO A 364 -0.35 -14.64 -3.19
N ILE A 365 -0.85 -13.86 -2.24
CA ILE A 365 0.00 -13.14 -1.30
C ILE A 365 0.73 -14.16 -0.41
N LYS A 366 2.05 -14.17 -0.51
CA LYS A 366 2.97 -14.98 0.27
C LYS A 366 4.18 -14.17 0.67
N PHE A 367 4.79 -14.52 1.79
CA PHE A 367 5.99 -13.85 2.26
C PHE A 367 7.17 -14.83 2.28
N ASP A 368 8.34 -14.35 1.85
CA ASP A 368 9.59 -15.07 2.01
C ASP A 368 10.11 -15.00 3.47
N GLU A 369 11.26 -15.57 3.74
CA GLU A 369 11.87 -15.59 5.07
C GLU A 369 12.12 -14.17 5.64
N LYS A 370 12.30 -13.18 4.76
CA LYS A 370 12.49 -11.77 5.11
C LYS A 370 11.17 -11.01 5.31
N GLY A 371 10.03 -11.67 5.11
CA GLY A 371 8.72 -11.04 5.16
C GLY A 371 8.33 -10.27 3.90
N GLN A 372 9.00 -10.51 2.76
CA GLN A 372 8.73 -9.83 1.48
C GLN A 372 7.77 -10.65 0.62
N ASN A 373 6.73 -10.02 0.07
CA ASN A 373 6.00 -10.57 -1.06
C ASN A 373 6.78 -10.25 -2.36
N ASN A 374 7.26 -11.28 -3.05
CA ASN A 374 8.07 -11.16 -4.26
C ASN A 374 7.26 -11.29 -5.56
N ASP A 375 5.97 -11.65 -5.48
CA ASP A 375 5.10 -11.92 -6.64
C ASP A 375 4.06 -10.83 -6.82
N ILE A 376 4.53 -9.61 -7.08
CA ILE A 376 3.66 -8.44 -7.33
C ILE A 376 4.06 -7.84 -8.67
N PRO A 377 3.35 -8.17 -9.76
CA PRO A 377 3.62 -7.63 -11.08
C PRO A 377 3.18 -6.16 -11.19
N SER A 378 3.65 -5.47 -12.23
CA SER A 378 3.17 -4.15 -12.64
C SER A 378 2.29 -4.25 -13.88
N ALA A 379 1.34 -3.35 -14.00
CA ALA A 379 0.60 -3.04 -15.21
C ALA A 379 1.05 -1.68 -15.76
N CYS A 380 0.89 -1.43 -17.07
CA CYS A 380 0.93 -0.08 -17.60
C CYS A 380 -0.46 0.54 -17.50
N VAL A 381 -0.53 1.65 -16.80
CA VAL A 381 -1.73 2.45 -16.65
C VAL A 381 -1.50 3.80 -17.34
N GLN A 382 -2.29 4.10 -18.37
CA GLN A 382 -2.23 5.37 -19.10
C GLN A 382 -3.45 6.22 -18.79
N ASN A 383 -3.27 7.50 -18.53
CA ASN A 383 -4.40 8.40 -18.36
C ASN A 383 -5.11 8.62 -19.69
N ARG A 384 -6.39 8.33 -19.72
CA ARG A 384 -7.28 8.51 -20.86
C ARG A 384 -8.57 9.16 -20.39
N ASN A 385 -8.87 10.32 -20.93
CA ASN A 385 -10.02 11.12 -20.49
C ASN A 385 -10.03 11.34 -18.96
N GLN A 386 -8.88 11.72 -18.41
CA GLN A 386 -8.66 11.97 -16.96
C GLN A 386 -9.04 10.75 -16.08
N THR A 387 -8.77 9.55 -16.60
CA THR A 387 -9.01 8.30 -15.87
C THR A 387 -7.83 7.36 -16.11
N PRO A 388 -7.23 6.78 -15.05
CA PRO A 388 -6.17 5.81 -15.20
C PRO A 388 -6.74 4.52 -15.80
N THR A 389 -6.21 4.13 -16.94
CA THR A 389 -6.71 3.03 -17.75
C THR A 389 -5.62 2.01 -18.02
N VAL A 390 -5.85 0.75 -17.71
CA VAL A 390 -4.90 -0.32 -18.00
C VAL A 390 -4.76 -0.50 -19.50
N VAL A 391 -3.53 -0.33 -20.00
CA VAL A 391 -3.17 -0.49 -21.42
C VAL A 391 -2.24 -1.67 -21.67
N LEU A 392 -1.59 -2.20 -20.63
CA LEU A 392 -0.81 -3.47 -20.63
C LEU A 392 -0.85 -4.10 -19.22
N PRO A 393 -0.73 -5.44 -19.10
CA PRO A 393 -0.65 -6.39 -20.21
C PRO A 393 -1.99 -6.55 -20.95
N ALA A 394 -1.93 -7.05 -22.19
CA ALA A 394 -3.09 -7.10 -23.10
C ALA A 394 -4.29 -7.89 -22.53
N GLU A 395 -4.03 -8.92 -21.70
CA GLU A 395 -5.06 -9.80 -21.12
C GLU A 395 -6.02 -9.06 -20.16
N VAL A 396 -5.59 -7.94 -19.61
CA VAL A 396 -6.38 -7.12 -18.67
C VAL A 396 -6.57 -5.69 -19.17
N ALA A 397 -5.96 -5.33 -20.30
CA ALA A 397 -6.09 -4.01 -20.91
C ALA A 397 -7.53 -3.74 -21.38
N THR A 398 -7.95 -2.50 -21.22
CA THR A 398 -9.25 -1.99 -21.68
C THR A 398 -9.10 -1.02 -22.86
N MET A 399 -7.89 -0.53 -23.11
CA MET A 399 -7.53 0.32 -24.24
C MET A 399 -6.11 -0.01 -24.73
N THR A 400 -5.79 0.39 -25.98
CA THR A 400 -4.42 0.32 -26.48
C THR A 400 -3.58 1.52 -26.01
N PRO A 401 -2.26 1.34 -25.76
CA PRO A 401 -1.38 2.43 -25.40
C PRO A 401 -1.19 3.43 -26.56
N VAL A 402 -1.03 4.69 -26.22
CA VAL A 402 -0.76 5.77 -27.18
C VAL A 402 0.60 6.39 -26.87
N LEU A 403 1.58 6.11 -27.72
CA LEU A 403 2.91 6.75 -27.77
C LEU A 403 3.34 6.90 -29.23
N PRO A 404 3.96 8.01 -29.64
CA PRO A 404 4.24 9.20 -28.83
C PRO A 404 2.97 9.83 -28.26
N MET A 405 3.08 10.46 -27.07
CA MET A 405 1.96 11.21 -26.52
C MET A 405 1.61 12.39 -27.45
N PRO A 406 0.33 12.72 -27.66
CA PRO A 406 -0.08 13.87 -28.45
C PRO A 406 0.57 15.18 -27.96
N PRO A 407 0.85 16.15 -28.84
CA PRO A 407 1.40 17.45 -28.47
C PRO A 407 0.58 18.15 -27.40
N TRP A 408 1.24 18.94 -26.53
CA TRP A 408 0.55 19.75 -25.53
C TRP A 408 -0.47 20.71 -26.14
N GLN A 409 -0.10 21.30 -27.30
CA GLN A 409 -0.99 22.16 -28.06
C GLN A 409 -2.13 21.35 -28.68
N GLY A 410 -3.36 21.77 -28.41
CA GLY A 410 -4.56 21.11 -28.94
C GLY A 410 -5.14 20.01 -28.06
N ARG A 411 -4.58 19.71 -26.91
CA ARG A 411 -5.27 18.91 -25.89
C ARG A 411 -6.45 19.72 -25.33
N LYS A 412 -7.68 19.22 -25.56
CA LYS A 412 -8.94 19.87 -25.16
C LYS A 412 -9.65 19.05 -24.08
#